data_d4a0868b62b46bab706bc4082b0e0b19
#
_entry.id   d4a0868b62b46bab706bc4082b0e0b19
#
_cell.length_a   1.000
_cell.length_b   1.000
_cell.length_c   1.000
_cell.angle_alpha   90.00
_cell.angle_beta   90.00
_cell.angle_gamma   90.00
#
_symmetry.space_group_name_H-M   'P 1'
#
loop_
_entity.id
_entity.type
_entity.pdbx_description
1 polymer ?
#
loop_
_entity_poly.entity_id
_entity_poly.type
_entity_poly.pdbx_seq_one_letter_code
_entity_poly.pdbx_strand_id
1 'polypeptide(L)'
;MVEHKKSIRFFNDREVRAVWDEEQNCWWFSATDIVRAINNEPDYTKAGNYWRWLKKKLKQEGIELVSATHGFKFEAPDGKLRVADVLNSEGVVLLAKNYPNNRANEFLDWFTYSDNTIDGQSKKKAYQLFESGILQTAEPGSLKCLQQIHAYLFGGLYDFAGQIRTKNISKGGFTFANCMHFPETLQTIERMPETTFDEIMDKYVEMNVAHPFMEGNGRSTRIWLDLMLKRSLKLKRSVDWSQIDKNDYLSAMRESVADSAHIKALVQPALTTKIDDREMFMKGIDYSYYYEQNE
;
A
#
# COMPACT_ATOMS: atom_id res chain seq x y z
N MET A 1 -26.68 -0.51 1.22
CA MET A 1 -25.71 0.21 0.37
C MET A 1 -24.71 -0.82 -0.11
N VAL A 2 -24.49 -0.94 -1.40
CA VAL A 2 -23.45 -1.82 -1.94
C VAL A 2 -22.11 -1.22 -1.52
N GLU A 3 -21.35 -1.95 -0.75
CA GLU A 3 -20.03 -1.52 -0.30
C GLU A 3 -19.03 -1.78 -1.42
N HIS A 4 -18.63 -0.73 -2.13
CA HIS A 4 -17.69 -0.84 -3.24
C HIS A 4 -16.26 -1.02 -2.70
N LYS A 5 -15.50 -1.94 -3.29
CA LYS A 5 -14.04 -2.04 -3.00
C LYS A 5 -13.36 -0.78 -3.47
N LYS A 6 -12.50 -0.21 -2.64
CA LYS A 6 -11.70 0.98 -2.97
C LYS A 6 -10.23 0.62 -3.03
N SER A 7 -9.48 1.30 -3.87
CA SER A 7 -8.03 1.17 -4.00
C SER A 7 -7.41 2.55 -4.22
N ILE A 8 -6.18 2.72 -3.77
CA ILE A 8 -5.36 3.90 -4.04
C ILE A 8 -4.10 3.42 -4.76
N ARG A 9 -3.82 4.00 -5.92
CA ARG A 9 -2.58 3.80 -6.65
C ARG A 9 -1.76 5.08 -6.56
N PHE A 10 -0.44 4.95 -6.55
CA PHE A 10 0.44 6.11 -6.47
C PHE A 10 1.26 6.27 -7.75
N PHE A 11 1.21 7.46 -8.33
CA PHE A 11 2.07 7.87 -9.43
C PHE A 11 2.82 9.14 -9.00
N ASN A 12 4.16 9.05 -8.92
CA ASN A 12 5.03 10.17 -8.47
C ASN A 12 4.50 10.82 -7.17
N ASP A 13 4.27 10.01 -6.15
CA ASP A 13 3.77 10.40 -4.82
C ASP A 13 2.36 11.06 -4.83
N ARG A 14 1.61 10.91 -5.93
CA ARG A 14 0.21 11.37 -6.03
C ARG A 14 -0.75 10.20 -6.05
N GLU A 15 -1.74 10.29 -5.18
CA GLU A 15 -2.82 9.30 -5.11
C GLU A 15 -3.70 9.35 -6.35
N VAL A 16 -4.00 8.18 -6.89
CA VAL A 16 -5.04 7.95 -7.90
C VAL A 16 -6.04 6.97 -7.30
N ARG A 17 -7.14 7.49 -6.79
CA ARG A 17 -8.18 6.69 -6.13
C ARG A 17 -9.04 5.98 -7.15
N ALA A 18 -9.42 4.75 -6.83
CA ALA A 18 -10.27 3.91 -7.65
C ALA A 18 -11.36 3.22 -6.82
N VAL A 19 -12.47 2.92 -7.47
CA VAL A 19 -13.59 2.15 -6.92
C VAL A 19 -13.87 0.96 -7.84
N TRP A 20 -14.06 -0.21 -7.27
CA TRP A 20 -14.45 -1.40 -8.01
C TRP A 20 -15.96 -1.45 -8.19
N ASP A 21 -16.38 -1.64 -9.41
CA ASP A 21 -17.77 -1.87 -9.76
C ASP A 21 -18.02 -3.37 -9.96
N GLU A 22 -18.77 -3.98 -9.06
CA GLU A 22 -19.11 -5.41 -9.11
C GLU A 22 -20.01 -5.75 -10.30
N GLU A 23 -20.88 -4.85 -10.72
CA GLU A 23 -21.82 -5.09 -11.84
C GLU A 23 -21.09 -5.09 -13.18
N GLN A 24 -20.17 -4.13 -13.37
CA GLN A 24 -19.39 -4.00 -14.60
C GLN A 24 -18.05 -4.76 -14.55
N ASN A 25 -17.71 -5.34 -13.41
CA ASN A 25 -16.48 -6.08 -13.17
C ASN A 25 -15.22 -5.30 -13.59
N CYS A 26 -15.16 -4.02 -13.25
CA CYS A 26 -14.05 -3.13 -13.60
C CYS A 26 -13.75 -2.08 -12.55
N TRP A 27 -12.54 -1.52 -12.61
CA TRP A 27 -12.13 -0.37 -11.79
C TRP A 27 -12.51 0.95 -12.44
N TRP A 28 -12.99 1.89 -11.63
CA TRP A 28 -13.29 3.27 -11.99
C TRP A 28 -12.35 4.20 -11.25
N PHE A 29 -11.58 5.00 -11.98
CA PHE A 29 -10.53 5.87 -11.47
C PHE A 29 -10.99 7.32 -11.43
N SER A 30 -10.67 8.05 -10.35
CA SER A 30 -10.97 9.48 -10.22
C SER A 30 -10.24 10.30 -11.29
N ALA A 31 -10.98 10.95 -12.18
CA ALA A 31 -10.42 11.76 -13.26
C ALA A 31 -9.62 12.96 -12.72
N THR A 32 -10.07 13.57 -11.62
CA THR A 32 -9.36 14.67 -10.96
C THR A 32 -8.02 14.19 -10.39
N ASP A 33 -7.97 12.98 -9.82
CA ASP A 33 -6.72 12.44 -9.26
C ASP A 33 -5.72 12.13 -10.38
N ILE A 34 -6.19 11.60 -11.53
CA ILE A 34 -5.35 11.37 -12.72
C ILE A 34 -4.72 12.70 -13.17
N VAL A 35 -5.50 13.75 -13.27
CA VAL A 35 -5.01 15.09 -13.65
C VAL A 35 -3.98 15.60 -12.63
N ARG A 36 -4.25 15.42 -11.32
CA ARG A 36 -3.31 15.77 -10.25
C ARG A 36 -1.98 15.02 -10.42
N ALA A 37 -2.06 13.73 -10.67
CA ALA A 37 -0.89 12.87 -10.82
C ALA A 37 -0.06 13.27 -12.04
N ILE A 38 -0.67 13.41 -13.21
CA ILE A 38 0.03 13.81 -14.45
C ILE A 38 0.68 15.20 -14.31
N ASN A 39 -0.05 16.19 -13.77
CA ASN A 39 0.43 17.57 -13.63
C ASN A 39 1.31 17.80 -12.41
N ASN A 40 1.44 16.81 -11.52
CA ASN A 40 2.05 16.97 -10.19
C ASN A 40 1.45 18.14 -9.40
N GLU A 41 0.13 18.36 -9.53
CA GLU A 41 -0.59 19.49 -8.90
C GLU A 41 -1.10 19.08 -7.50
N PRO A 42 -0.64 19.72 -6.42
CA PRO A 42 -1.09 19.42 -5.07
C PRO A 42 -2.51 19.92 -4.79
N ASP A 43 -2.96 20.99 -5.46
CA ASP A 43 -4.25 21.63 -5.22
C ASP A 43 -5.39 20.93 -5.98
N TYR A 44 -6.32 20.36 -5.22
CA TYR A 44 -7.50 19.68 -5.75
C TYR A 44 -8.41 20.60 -6.58
N THR A 45 -8.54 21.86 -6.19
CA THR A 45 -9.39 22.82 -6.89
C THR A 45 -8.82 23.17 -8.26
N LYS A 46 -7.50 23.37 -8.33
CA LYS A 46 -6.82 23.62 -9.60
C LYS A 46 -6.90 22.41 -10.53
N ALA A 47 -6.67 21.21 -10.02
CA ALA A 47 -6.79 19.99 -10.79
C ALA A 47 -8.23 19.75 -11.28
N GLY A 48 -9.24 19.99 -10.46
CA GLY A 48 -10.64 19.89 -10.85
C GLY A 48 -11.05 20.94 -11.91
N ASN A 49 -10.50 22.15 -11.84
CA ASN A 49 -10.69 23.18 -12.87
C ASN A 49 -10.04 22.75 -14.19
N TYR A 50 -8.81 22.23 -14.13
CA TYR A 50 -8.11 21.74 -15.31
C TYR A 50 -8.84 20.55 -15.93
N TRP A 51 -9.34 19.60 -15.12
CA TRP A 51 -10.16 18.49 -15.61
C TRP A 51 -11.40 18.96 -16.37
N ARG A 52 -12.14 19.92 -15.82
CA ARG A 52 -13.34 20.48 -16.48
C ARG A 52 -13.02 21.14 -17.82
N TRP A 53 -11.92 21.88 -17.88
CA TRP A 53 -11.44 22.47 -19.12
C TRP A 53 -11.02 21.39 -20.13
N LEU A 54 -10.23 20.42 -19.71
CA LEU A 54 -9.73 19.33 -20.57
C LEU A 54 -10.87 18.48 -21.10
N LYS A 55 -11.83 18.09 -20.26
CA LYS A 55 -13.04 17.36 -20.66
C LYS A 55 -13.80 18.08 -21.76
N LYS A 56 -13.98 19.41 -21.61
CA LYS A 56 -14.64 20.23 -22.63
C LYS A 56 -13.84 20.28 -23.94
N LYS A 57 -12.54 20.46 -23.88
CA LYS A 57 -11.64 20.47 -25.01
C LYS A 57 -11.69 19.17 -25.80
N LEU A 58 -11.52 18.03 -25.13
CA LEU A 58 -11.55 16.69 -25.76
C LEU A 58 -12.89 16.42 -26.43
N LYS A 59 -14.00 16.83 -25.79
CA LYS A 59 -15.32 16.71 -26.42
C LYS A 59 -15.45 17.55 -27.70
N GLN A 60 -14.87 18.74 -27.74
CA GLN A 60 -14.84 19.60 -28.95
C GLN A 60 -14.00 19.00 -30.08
N GLU A 61 -12.96 18.22 -29.72
CA GLU A 61 -12.10 17.49 -30.66
C GLU A 61 -12.70 16.15 -31.09
N GLY A 62 -13.94 15.84 -30.68
CA GLY A 62 -14.64 14.58 -31.03
C GLY A 62 -14.17 13.36 -30.24
N ILE A 63 -13.40 13.56 -29.17
CA ILE A 63 -12.93 12.49 -28.30
C ILE A 63 -13.93 12.32 -27.16
N GLU A 64 -14.76 11.29 -27.28
CA GLU A 64 -15.68 10.92 -26.21
C GLU A 64 -14.94 10.03 -25.19
N LEU A 65 -14.58 10.61 -24.06
CA LEU A 65 -14.14 9.84 -22.91
C LEU A 65 -15.34 9.04 -22.39
N VAL A 66 -15.19 7.71 -22.30
CA VAL A 66 -16.17 6.88 -21.62
C VAL A 66 -16.12 7.23 -20.15
N SER A 67 -16.80 8.29 -19.77
CA SER A 67 -17.02 8.67 -18.38
C SER A 67 -18.35 8.05 -17.97
N ALA A 68 -18.31 7.09 -17.05
CA ALA A 68 -19.52 6.77 -16.34
C ALA A 68 -19.90 7.99 -15.51
N THR A 69 -21.02 8.56 -15.82
CA THR A 69 -21.71 9.51 -14.95
C THR A 69 -22.33 8.81 -13.73
N HIS A 70 -21.84 7.62 -13.39
CA HIS A 70 -22.21 6.90 -12.18
C HIS A 70 -21.51 7.62 -11.00
N GLY A 71 -22.31 8.14 -10.12
CA GLY A 71 -21.85 8.99 -9.04
C GLY A 71 -21.09 8.23 -7.96
N PHE A 72 -19.85 7.86 -8.23
CA PHE A 72 -18.96 7.40 -7.18
C PHE A 72 -18.55 8.57 -6.31
N LYS A 73 -18.70 8.38 -5.00
CA LYS A 73 -18.33 9.38 -4.01
C LYS A 73 -16.95 9.07 -3.47
N PHE A 74 -16.08 10.06 -3.57
CA PHE A 74 -14.77 10.05 -2.93
C PHE A 74 -14.74 11.05 -1.78
N GLU A 75 -13.97 10.73 -0.76
CA GLU A 75 -13.69 11.65 0.32
C GLU A 75 -12.83 12.82 -0.19
N ALA A 76 -13.29 14.03 0.05
CA ALA A 76 -12.55 15.23 -0.26
C ALA A 76 -11.60 15.60 0.91
N PRO A 77 -10.62 16.52 0.69
CA PRO A 77 -9.67 16.90 1.76
C PRO A 77 -10.33 17.46 3.03
N ASP A 78 -11.57 17.91 2.93
CA ASP A 78 -12.36 18.39 4.08
C ASP A 78 -13.19 17.27 4.77
N GLY A 79 -12.92 15.99 4.43
CA GLY A 79 -13.61 14.83 5.00
C GLY A 79 -15.03 14.58 4.45
N LYS A 80 -15.52 15.41 3.52
CA LYS A 80 -16.86 15.25 2.94
C LYS A 80 -16.84 14.35 1.71
N LEU A 81 -17.82 13.47 1.62
CA LEU A 81 -18.04 12.66 0.43
C LEU A 81 -18.61 13.51 -0.71
N ARG A 82 -17.91 13.58 -1.84
CA ARG A 82 -18.33 14.29 -3.04
C ARG A 82 -18.33 13.37 -4.26
N VAL A 83 -19.33 13.58 -5.11
CA VAL A 83 -19.39 12.89 -6.41
C VAL A 83 -18.25 13.41 -7.29
N ALA A 84 -17.49 12.50 -7.88
CA ALA A 84 -16.43 12.82 -8.81
C ALA A 84 -16.65 12.12 -10.16
N ASP A 85 -16.16 12.74 -11.22
CA ASP A 85 -16.05 12.10 -12.52
C ASP A 85 -15.05 10.95 -12.44
N VAL A 86 -15.41 9.80 -12.98
CA VAL A 86 -14.58 8.61 -13.00
C VAL A 86 -14.38 8.09 -14.43
N LEU A 87 -13.28 7.42 -14.68
CA LEU A 87 -12.93 6.79 -15.94
C LEU A 87 -12.62 5.31 -15.69
N ASN A 88 -13.09 4.43 -16.55
CA ASN A 88 -12.62 3.05 -16.60
C ASN A 88 -11.20 2.99 -17.21
N SER A 89 -10.58 1.80 -17.26
CA SER A 89 -9.21 1.66 -17.76
C SER A 89 -9.05 2.15 -19.21
N GLU A 90 -10.03 1.93 -20.07
CA GLU A 90 -10.01 2.41 -21.46
C GLU A 90 -10.07 3.93 -21.53
N GLY A 91 -10.93 4.55 -20.71
CA GLY A 91 -11.05 6.00 -20.60
C GLY A 91 -9.78 6.64 -20.05
N VAL A 92 -9.09 5.99 -19.10
CA VAL A 92 -7.79 6.45 -18.58
C VAL A 92 -6.73 6.44 -19.68
N VAL A 93 -6.62 5.35 -20.44
CA VAL A 93 -5.68 5.23 -21.56
C VAL A 93 -5.99 6.28 -22.63
N LEU A 94 -7.26 6.47 -22.98
CA LEU A 94 -7.69 7.45 -23.97
C LEU A 94 -7.36 8.89 -23.51
N LEU A 95 -7.63 9.20 -22.25
CA LEU A 95 -7.27 10.48 -21.64
C LEU A 95 -5.76 10.74 -21.74
N ALA A 96 -4.94 9.78 -21.31
CA ALA A 96 -3.48 9.92 -21.28
C ALA A 96 -2.89 10.11 -22.69
N LYS A 97 -3.38 9.38 -23.70
CA LYS A 97 -2.96 9.50 -25.10
C LYS A 97 -3.28 10.88 -25.72
N ASN A 98 -4.33 11.54 -25.25
CA ASN A 98 -4.78 12.85 -25.77
C ASN A 98 -4.48 13.99 -24.80
N TYR A 99 -3.62 13.75 -23.81
CA TYR A 99 -3.24 14.74 -22.82
C TYR A 99 -2.22 15.74 -23.41
N PRO A 100 -2.35 17.04 -23.19
CA PRO A 100 -1.46 18.03 -23.79
C PRO A 100 -0.05 18.13 -23.16
N ASN A 101 0.33 17.20 -22.28
CA ASN A 101 1.59 17.19 -21.57
C ASN A 101 2.31 15.85 -21.74
N ASN A 102 3.62 15.88 -22.06
CA ASN A 102 4.43 14.66 -22.25
C ASN A 102 4.54 13.76 -21.00
N ARG A 103 4.32 14.31 -19.80
CA ARG A 103 4.25 13.51 -18.56
C ARG A 103 3.11 12.48 -18.57
N ALA A 104 2.12 12.67 -19.42
CA ALA A 104 1.05 11.71 -19.61
C ALA A 104 1.54 10.37 -20.21
N ASN A 105 2.66 10.37 -20.95
CA ASN A 105 3.27 9.15 -21.47
C ASN A 105 3.83 8.28 -20.32
N GLU A 106 4.56 8.91 -19.38
CA GLU A 106 5.06 8.21 -18.18
C GLU A 106 3.92 7.67 -17.32
N PHE A 107 2.85 8.46 -17.18
CA PHE A 107 1.64 8.03 -16.48
C PHE A 107 0.97 6.86 -17.21
N LEU A 108 0.88 6.89 -18.54
CA LEU A 108 0.29 5.83 -19.35
C LEU A 108 1.07 4.52 -19.22
N ASP A 109 2.40 4.60 -19.29
CA ASP A 109 3.28 3.44 -19.10
C ASP A 109 3.10 2.85 -17.71
N TRP A 110 3.15 3.69 -16.68
CA TRP A 110 2.89 3.25 -15.31
C TRP A 110 1.50 2.61 -15.17
N PHE A 111 0.45 3.24 -15.70
CA PHE A 111 -0.92 2.74 -15.59
C PHE A 111 -1.11 1.40 -16.31
N THR A 112 -0.50 1.24 -17.48
CA THR A 112 -0.68 0.04 -18.30
C THR A 112 0.13 -1.14 -17.78
N TYR A 113 1.34 -0.89 -17.26
CA TYR A 113 2.27 -1.95 -16.87
C TYR A 113 2.32 -2.24 -15.38
N SER A 114 1.88 -1.33 -14.51
CA SER A 114 1.97 -1.50 -13.06
C SER A 114 1.33 -2.79 -12.54
N ASP A 115 0.21 -3.19 -13.09
CA ASP A 115 -0.52 -4.39 -12.68
C ASP A 115 0.16 -5.70 -13.09
N ASN A 116 1.07 -5.66 -14.06
CA ASN A 116 1.82 -6.81 -14.58
C ASN A 116 3.20 -6.96 -13.94
N THR A 117 3.64 -5.99 -13.14
CA THR A 117 4.85 -6.11 -12.35
C THR A 117 4.69 -7.10 -11.20
N ILE A 118 5.80 -7.58 -10.65
CA ILE A 118 5.77 -8.41 -9.43
C ILE A 118 5.03 -7.68 -8.31
N ASP A 119 5.26 -6.39 -8.14
CA ASP A 119 4.59 -5.56 -7.13
C ASP A 119 3.08 -5.48 -7.36
N GLY A 120 2.64 -5.25 -8.61
CA GLY A 120 1.22 -5.22 -8.93
C GLY A 120 0.53 -6.56 -8.70
N GLN A 121 1.18 -7.65 -9.09
CA GLN A 121 0.65 -9.01 -8.88
C GLN A 121 0.62 -9.38 -7.38
N SER A 122 1.68 -9.09 -6.64
CA SER A 122 1.70 -9.35 -5.20
C SER A 122 0.72 -8.46 -4.44
N LYS A 123 0.49 -7.21 -4.87
CA LYS A 123 -0.54 -6.32 -4.32
C LYS A 123 -1.95 -6.88 -4.48
N LYS A 124 -2.28 -7.47 -5.64
CA LYS A 124 -3.57 -8.16 -5.86
C LYS A 124 -3.74 -9.33 -4.87
N LYS A 125 -2.69 -10.10 -4.64
CA LYS A 125 -2.70 -11.18 -3.63
C LYS A 125 -2.86 -10.63 -2.22
N ALA A 126 -2.21 -9.51 -1.89
CA ALA A 126 -2.34 -8.87 -0.58
C ALA A 126 -3.79 -8.46 -0.28
N TYR A 127 -4.54 -7.95 -1.26
CA TYR A 127 -5.97 -7.69 -1.08
C TYR A 127 -6.79 -8.96 -0.79
N GLN A 128 -6.45 -10.07 -1.47
CA GLN A 128 -7.13 -11.34 -1.27
C GLN A 128 -6.77 -12.02 0.06
N LEU A 129 -5.65 -11.64 0.66
CA LEU A 129 -5.19 -12.20 1.93
C LEU A 129 -6.19 -11.99 3.07
N PHE A 130 -6.95 -10.88 3.04
CA PHE A 130 -7.99 -10.59 4.04
C PHE A 130 -9.06 -11.69 4.12
N GLU A 131 -9.45 -12.26 2.98
CA GLU A 131 -10.49 -13.28 2.88
C GLU A 131 -9.95 -14.72 2.82
N SER A 132 -8.62 -14.87 2.77
CA SER A 132 -7.96 -16.18 2.57
C SER A 132 -8.06 -17.14 3.75
N GLY A 133 -8.44 -16.66 4.94
CA GLY A 133 -8.41 -17.44 6.17
C GLY A 133 -7.03 -17.56 6.83
N ILE A 134 -5.96 -17.16 6.16
CA ILE A 134 -4.57 -17.27 6.68
C ILE A 134 -4.39 -16.38 7.90
N LEU A 135 -4.85 -15.13 7.85
CA LEU A 135 -4.71 -14.18 8.96
C LEU A 135 -5.51 -14.58 10.21
N GLN A 136 -6.56 -15.42 10.04
CA GLN A 136 -7.38 -15.92 11.13
C GLN A 136 -6.74 -17.14 11.82
N THR A 137 -5.98 -17.95 11.10
CA THR A 137 -5.40 -19.21 11.57
C THR A 137 -3.93 -19.12 11.93
N ALA A 138 -3.22 -18.13 11.40
CA ALA A 138 -1.80 -17.93 11.69
C ALA A 138 -1.61 -17.48 13.15
N GLU A 139 -0.52 -17.95 13.78
CA GLU A 139 -0.10 -17.52 15.10
C GLU A 139 0.63 -16.18 15.02
N PRO A 140 0.03 -15.07 15.53
CA PRO A 140 0.66 -13.76 15.46
C PRO A 140 2.04 -13.75 16.14
N GLY A 141 2.96 -12.93 15.65
CA GLY A 141 4.29 -12.81 16.23
C GLY A 141 5.25 -13.97 15.97
N SER A 142 4.77 -15.11 15.45
CA SER A 142 5.64 -16.24 15.09
C SER A 142 6.34 -16.01 13.74
N LEU A 143 7.53 -16.59 13.59
CA LEU A 143 8.25 -16.61 12.32
C LEU A 143 7.46 -17.35 11.24
N LYS A 144 6.77 -18.43 11.63
CA LYS A 144 5.91 -19.20 10.72
C LYS A 144 4.78 -18.34 10.13
N CYS A 145 4.15 -17.49 10.95
CA CYS A 145 3.13 -16.54 10.46
C CYS A 145 3.72 -15.61 9.40
N LEU A 146 4.88 -15.01 9.66
CA LEU A 146 5.56 -14.11 8.72
C LEU A 146 5.93 -14.84 7.42
N GLN A 147 6.41 -16.08 7.49
CA GLN A 147 6.69 -16.92 6.32
C GLN A 147 5.42 -17.24 5.52
N GLN A 148 4.28 -17.51 6.18
CA GLN A 148 2.99 -17.76 5.51
C GLN A 148 2.49 -16.50 4.78
N ILE A 149 2.58 -15.33 5.40
CA ILE A 149 2.24 -14.05 4.78
C ILE A 149 3.10 -13.85 3.53
N HIS A 150 4.43 -13.95 3.67
CA HIS A 150 5.36 -13.78 2.56
C HIS A 150 5.13 -14.80 1.43
N ALA A 151 4.93 -16.07 1.77
CA ALA A 151 4.63 -17.12 0.80
C ALA A 151 3.34 -16.82 0.02
N TYR A 152 2.32 -16.30 0.70
CA TYR A 152 1.06 -15.94 0.04
C TYR A 152 1.24 -14.75 -0.91
N LEU A 153 1.93 -13.71 -0.49
CA LEU A 153 2.12 -12.50 -1.29
C LEU A 153 2.95 -12.78 -2.55
N PHE A 154 4.00 -13.59 -2.43
CA PHE A 154 5.02 -13.76 -3.46
C PHE A 154 5.08 -15.15 -4.10
N GLY A 155 4.24 -16.09 -3.66
CA GLY A 155 4.16 -17.44 -4.25
C GLY A 155 3.85 -17.39 -5.75
N GLY A 156 4.70 -18.08 -6.55
CA GLY A 156 4.62 -18.03 -8.02
C GLY A 156 5.17 -16.74 -8.65
N LEU A 157 5.67 -15.78 -7.84
CA LEU A 157 6.34 -14.56 -8.30
C LEU A 157 7.84 -14.60 -8.03
N TYR A 158 8.22 -15.20 -6.89
CA TYR A 158 9.60 -15.46 -6.51
C TYR A 158 9.79 -16.92 -6.12
N ASP A 159 10.86 -17.54 -6.55
CA ASP A 159 11.20 -18.93 -6.19
C ASP A 159 11.49 -19.11 -4.69
N PHE A 160 11.89 -18.02 -4.01
CA PHE A 160 12.17 -17.99 -2.58
C PHE A 160 10.98 -17.56 -1.71
N ALA A 161 9.77 -17.50 -2.26
CA ALA A 161 8.60 -17.06 -1.49
C ALA A 161 8.40 -17.90 -0.22
N GLY A 162 8.34 -17.23 0.94
CA GLY A 162 8.23 -17.86 2.26
C GLY A 162 9.53 -18.49 2.80
N GLN A 163 10.63 -18.45 2.05
CA GLN A 163 11.91 -19.04 2.45
C GLN A 163 12.82 -18.01 3.10
N ILE A 164 13.41 -18.38 4.23
CA ILE A 164 14.43 -17.56 4.90
C ILE A 164 15.68 -17.52 4.03
N ARG A 165 16.23 -16.32 3.82
CA ARG A 165 17.42 -16.14 2.99
C ARG A 165 18.66 -16.80 3.60
N THR A 166 19.51 -17.29 2.72
CA THR A 166 20.81 -17.87 3.05
C THR A 166 21.98 -17.00 2.57
N LYS A 167 21.69 -15.80 2.08
CA LYS A 167 22.68 -14.83 1.59
C LYS A 167 22.56 -13.53 2.36
N ASN A 168 23.67 -12.85 2.57
CA ASN A 168 23.67 -11.49 3.13
C ASN A 168 23.17 -10.50 2.07
N ILE A 169 22.41 -9.52 2.51
CA ILE A 169 21.84 -8.48 1.66
C ILE A 169 22.07 -7.10 2.25
N SER A 170 22.10 -6.10 1.37
CA SER A 170 22.24 -4.70 1.74
C SER A 170 21.30 -3.87 0.86
N LYS A 171 20.78 -2.76 1.38
CA LYS A 171 19.94 -1.81 0.64
C LYS A 171 20.25 -0.39 1.10
N GLY A 172 20.41 0.53 0.15
CA GLY A 172 20.64 1.96 0.47
C GLY A 172 21.85 2.22 1.37
N GLY A 173 22.91 1.40 1.26
CA GLY A 173 24.10 1.51 2.11
C GLY A 173 23.98 0.87 3.51
N PHE A 174 22.82 0.33 3.85
CA PHE A 174 22.62 -0.41 5.09
C PHE A 174 22.78 -1.92 4.84
N THR A 175 23.56 -2.60 5.71
CA THR A 175 23.73 -4.05 5.69
C THR A 175 22.86 -4.68 6.79
N PHE A 176 21.93 -5.52 6.38
CA PHE A 176 21.03 -6.24 7.30
C PHE A 176 21.77 -7.35 8.07
N ALA A 177 21.11 -7.92 9.07
CA ALA A 177 21.69 -8.95 9.91
C ALA A 177 22.32 -10.11 9.09
N ASN A 178 23.45 -10.60 9.56
CA ASN A 178 24.15 -11.69 8.88
C ASN A 178 23.34 -12.99 9.01
N CYS A 179 23.00 -13.58 7.86
CA CYS A 179 22.18 -14.79 7.79
C CYS A 179 22.83 -16.02 8.46
N MET A 180 24.13 -16.00 8.71
CA MET A 180 24.83 -17.06 9.46
C MET A 180 24.27 -17.21 10.90
N HIS A 181 23.79 -16.13 11.49
CA HIS A 181 23.25 -16.08 12.85
C HIS A 181 21.71 -16.21 12.91
N PHE A 182 21.05 -16.41 11.79
CA PHE A 182 19.59 -16.46 11.73
C PHE A 182 18.92 -17.50 12.63
N PRO A 183 19.46 -18.72 12.81
CA PRO A 183 18.80 -19.68 13.70
C PRO A 183 18.61 -19.12 15.11
N GLU A 184 19.64 -18.47 15.68
CA GLU A 184 19.56 -17.88 17.00
C GLU A 184 18.84 -16.53 17.00
N THR A 185 19.13 -15.66 16.02
CA THR A 185 18.52 -14.34 15.91
C THR A 185 17.02 -14.43 15.76
N LEU A 186 16.53 -15.22 14.80
CA LEU A 186 15.09 -15.33 14.53
C LEU A 186 14.35 -16.01 15.70
N GLN A 187 14.98 -17.00 16.35
CA GLN A 187 14.42 -17.60 17.56
C GLN A 187 14.35 -16.60 18.73
N THR A 188 15.34 -15.73 18.87
CA THR A 188 15.34 -14.68 19.90
C THR A 188 14.21 -13.68 19.63
N ILE A 189 14.06 -13.21 18.39
CA ILE A 189 12.99 -12.31 18.01
C ILE A 189 11.61 -12.96 18.22
N GLU A 190 11.45 -14.23 17.86
CA GLU A 190 10.17 -14.94 18.05
C GLU A 190 9.75 -14.99 19.53
N ARG A 191 10.72 -15.09 20.46
CA ARG A 191 10.48 -15.13 21.92
C ARG A 191 10.31 -13.76 22.56
N MET A 192 10.51 -12.67 21.83
CA MET A 192 10.31 -11.32 22.38
C MET A 192 8.86 -11.15 22.84
N PRO A 193 8.64 -10.42 23.95
CA PRO A 193 7.28 -10.16 24.44
C PRO A 193 6.47 -9.33 23.44
N GLU A 194 5.14 -9.51 23.47
CA GLU A 194 4.20 -8.83 22.56
C GLU A 194 2.89 -8.46 23.26
N THR A 195 3.00 -8.07 24.54
CA THR A 195 1.83 -7.74 25.39
C THR A 195 1.47 -6.25 25.31
N THR A 196 2.46 -5.39 25.15
CA THR A 196 2.29 -3.94 25.06
C THR A 196 2.62 -3.42 23.67
N PHE A 197 2.21 -2.18 23.38
CA PHE A 197 2.57 -1.53 22.13
C PHE A 197 4.10 -1.44 21.94
N ASP A 198 4.81 -1.03 22.97
CA ASP A 198 6.27 -0.89 22.91
C ASP A 198 6.98 -2.20 22.62
N GLU A 199 6.56 -3.29 23.28
CA GLU A 199 7.11 -4.63 23.05
C GLU A 199 6.85 -5.13 21.62
N ILE A 200 5.63 -4.91 21.09
CA ILE A 200 5.28 -5.28 19.72
C ILE A 200 6.10 -4.46 18.72
N MET A 201 6.30 -3.17 18.97
CA MET A 201 7.11 -2.31 18.11
C MET A 201 8.58 -2.70 18.13
N ASP A 202 9.14 -3.02 19.30
CA ASP A 202 10.53 -3.49 19.40
C ASP A 202 10.72 -4.81 18.64
N LYS A 203 9.79 -5.74 18.79
CA LYS A 203 9.80 -7.01 18.04
C LYS A 203 9.69 -6.78 16.52
N TYR A 204 8.87 -5.83 16.09
CA TYR A 204 8.73 -5.43 14.70
C TYR A 204 10.03 -4.83 14.14
N VAL A 205 10.68 -3.95 14.90
CA VAL A 205 11.97 -3.32 14.53
C VAL A 205 13.04 -4.39 14.37
N GLU A 206 13.21 -5.29 15.35
CA GLU A 206 14.19 -6.35 15.28
C GLU A 206 13.99 -7.28 14.06
N MET A 207 12.74 -7.59 13.72
CA MET A 207 12.44 -8.38 12.52
C MET A 207 12.78 -7.62 11.23
N ASN A 208 12.60 -6.29 11.18
CA ASN A 208 13.04 -5.48 10.05
C ASN A 208 14.57 -5.37 9.96
N VAL A 209 15.29 -5.33 11.07
CA VAL A 209 16.76 -5.38 11.11
C VAL A 209 17.26 -6.75 10.64
N ALA A 210 16.61 -7.82 11.05
CA ALA A 210 16.92 -9.18 10.58
C ALA A 210 16.72 -9.30 9.08
N HIS A 211 15.63 -8.75 8.53
CA HIS A 211 15.30 -8.78 7.10
C HIS A 211 15.35 -10.20 6.52
N PRO A 212 14.48 -11.10 6.97
CA PRO A 212 14.69 -12.56 6.80
C PRO A 212 14.49 -13.06 5.36
N PHE A 213 13.92 -12.29 4.44
CA PHE A 213 13.69 -12.68 3.05
C PHE A 213 14.64 -11.93 2.10
N MET A 214 14.80 -12.47 0.90
CA MET A 214 15.61 -11.82 -0.15
C MET A 214 14.97 -10.52 -0.66
N GLU A 215 13.63 -10.44 -0.71
CA GLU A 215 12.84 -9.30 -1.13
C GLU A 215 11.48 -9.34 -0.42
N GLY A 216 10.71 -8.25 -0.39
CA GLY A 216 9.34 -8.21 0.14
C GLY A 216 9.21 -8.17 1.67
N ASN A 217 10.30 -7.92 2.38
CA ASN A 217 10.30 -7.88 3.86
C ASN A 217 9.35 -6.82 4.40
N GLY A 218 9.48 -5.56 3.96
CA GLY A 218 8.65 -4.46 4.45
C GLY A 218 7.15 -4.71 4.26
N ARG A 219 6.75 -5.20 3.08
CA ARG A 219 5.35 -5.53 2.77
C ARG A 219 4.80 -6.62 3.68
N SER A 220 5.59 -7.66 3.96
CA SER A 220 5.18 -8.77 4.81
C SER A 220 5.20 -8.41 6.29
N THR A 221 6.23 -7.70 6.76
CA THR A 221 6.37 -7.34 8.18
C THR A 221 5.34 -6.31 8.64
N ARG A 222 4.87 -5.39 7.77
CA ARG A 222 3.78 -4.47 8.12
C ARG A 222 2.45 -5.20 8.34
N ILE A 223 2.13 -6.20 7.53
CA ILE A 223 0.94 -7.07 7.76
C ILE A 223 1.11 -7.88 9.05
N TRP A 224 2.31 -8.39 9.31
CA TRP A 224 2.63 -9.14 10.52
C TRP A 224 2.51 -8.26 11.78
N LEU A 225 2.97 -7.00 11.73
CA LEU A 225 2.76 -6.01 12.79
C LEU A 225 1.27 -5.77 13.06
N ASP A 226 0.48 -5.50 12.01
CA ASP A 226 -0.95 -5.29 12.14
C ASP A 226 -1.65 -6.49 12.78
N LEU A 227 -1.22 -7.70 12.46
CA LEU A 227 -1.79 -8.93 13.03
C LEU A 227 -1.46 -9.07 14.53
N MET A 228 -0.23 -8.74 14.96
CA MET A 228 0.15 -8.71 16.37
C MET A 228 -0.67 -7.70 17.16
N LEU A 229 -0.78 -6.47 16.65
CA LEU A 229 -1.56 -5.39 17.28
C LEU A 229 -3.05 -5.77 17.38
N LYS A 230 -3.61 -6.36 16.33
CA LYS A 230 -4.99 -6.82 16.27
C LYS A 230 -5.29 -7.93 17.29
N ARG A 231 -4.38 -8.90 17.40
CA ARG A 231 -4.55 -10.07 18.26
C ARG A 231 -4.19 -9.83 19.72
N SER A 232 -3.47 -8.75 20.03
CA SER A 232 -3.16 -8.38 21.40
C SER A 232 -4.43 -8.22 22.24
N LEU A 233 -4.51 -8.95 23.36
CA LEU A 233 -5.67 -8.90 24.28
C LEU A 233 -5.93 -7.49 24.84
N LYS A 234 -4.87 -6.69 24.98
CA LYS A 234 -4.95 -5.33 25.53
C LYS A 234 -5.17 -4.26 24.46
N LEU A 235 -4.57 -4.43 23.30
CA LEU A 235 -4.55 -3.37 22.29
C LEU A 235 -5.76 -3.43 21.36
N LYS A 236 -5.98 -4.54 20.67
CA LYS A 236 -7.02 -4.69 19.64
C LYS A 236 -7.03 -3.49 18.70
N ARG A 237 -5.90 -3.25 18.05
CA ARG A 237 -5.65 -2.12 17.14
C ARG A 237 -5.10 -2.60 15.82
N SER A 238 -5.17 -1.76 14.81
CA SER A 238 -4.45 -1.84 13.54
C SER A 238 -3.82 -0.48 13.26
N VAL A 239 -2.98 -0.37 12.24
CA VAL A 239 -2.35 0.89 11.86
C VAL A 239 -3.08 1.49 10.66
N ASP A 240 -3.52 2.73 10.77
CA ASP A 240 -3.92 3.52 9.61
C ASP A 240 -2.66 4.09 8.94
N TRP A 241 -2.04 3.29 8.07
CA TRP A 241 -0.81 3.64 7.36
C TRP A 241 -0.90 4.93 6.56
N SER A 242 -2.10 5.39 6.21
CA SER A 242 -2.29 6.67 5.53
C SER A 242 -2.02 7.90 6.39
N GLN A 243 -1.92 7.74 7.70
CA GLN A 243 -1.58 8.82 8.63
C GLN A 243 -0.07 9.02 8.78
N ILE A 244 0.74 8.18 8.15
CA ILE A 244 2.20 8.19 8.28
C ILE A 244 2.80 8.62 6.95
N ASP A 245 3.60 9.67 6.94
CA ASP A 245 4.35 10.08 5.75
C ASP A 245 5.40 9.03 5.39
N LYS A 246 5.57 8.78 4.09
CA LYS A 246 6.52 7.78 3.57
C LYS A 246 7.96 8.08 4.00
N ASN A 247 8.41 9.32 3.83
CA ASN A 247 9.80 9.69 4.11
C ASN A 247 10.07 9.66 5.60
N ASP A 248 9.11 10.11 6.43
CA ASP A 248 9.20 10.03 7.88
C ASP A 248 9.27 8.56 8.33
N TYR A 249 8.42 7.68 7.77
CA TYR A 249 8.47 6.25 8.06
C TYR A 249 9.82 5.62 7.70
N LEU A 250 10.34 5.88 6.51
CA LEU A 250 11.61 5.32 6.05
C LEU A 250 12.79 5.86 6.88
N SER A 251 12.76 7.14 7.29
CA SER A 251 13.76 7.72 8.19
C SER A 251 13.72 7.07 9.56
N ALA A 252 12.52 7.00 10.15
CA ALA A 252 12.33 6.38 11.47
C ALA A 252 12.74 4.90 11.49
N MET A 253 12.50 4.15 10.40
CA MET A 253 12.95 2.76 10.28
C MET A 253 14.48 2.63 10.19
N ARG A 254 15.18 3.57 9.55
CA ARG A 254 16.66 3.58 9.54
C ARG A 254 17.22 3.92 10.93
N GLU A 255 16.63 4.87 11.62
CA GLU A 255 17.01 5.30 12.97
C GLU A 255 16.73 4.21 14.01
N SER A 256 15.69 3.39 13.79
CA SER A 256 15.23 2.38 14.74
C SER A 256 16.25 1.30 15.05
N VAL A 257 17.28 1.14 14.22
CA VAL A 257 18.42 0.25 14.50
C VAL A 257 19.16 0.65 15.78
N ALA A 258 19.20 1.94 16.07
CA ALA A 258 19.83 2.49 17.27
C ALA A 258 18.81 2.85 18.36
N ASP A 259 17.65 3.38 17.96
CA ASP A 259 16.59 3.84 18.87
C ASP A 259 15.22 3.75 18.19
N SER A 260 14.33 2.93 18.74
CA SER A 260 12.97 2.72 18.24
C SER A 260 11.97 3.84 18.61
N ALA A 261 12.39 4.88 19.34
CA ALA A 261 11.50 5.94 19.84
C ALA A 261 10.78 6.68 18.70
N HIS A 262 11.49 7.00 17.61
CA HIS A 262 10.91 7.74 16.48
C HIS A 262 9.83 6.93 15.78
N ILE A 263 10.08 5.67 15.43
CA ILE A 263 9.04 4.83 14.76
C ILE A 263 7.84 4.59 15.67
N LYS A 264 8.05 4.42 16.98
CA LYS A 264 6.97 4.32 17.97
C LYS A 264 6.11 5.59 17.99
N ALA A 265 6.75 6.76 17.99
CA ALA A 265 6.08 8.06 18.00
C ALA A 265 5.25 8.30 16.73
N LEU A 266 5.67 7.76 15.57
CA LEU A 266 4.90 7.83 14.31
C LEU A 266 3.73 6.86 14.28
N VAL A 267 3.91 5.63 14.74
CA VAL A 267 2.89 4.58 14.64
C VAL A 267 1.80 4.74 15.71
N GLN A 268 2.14 5.16 16.92
CA GLN A 268 1.21 5.24 18.03
C GLN A 268 -0.03 6.13 17.75
N PRO A 269 0.09 7.36 17.22
CA PRO A 269 -1.07 8.18 16.88
C PRO A 269 -1.88 7.64 15.69
N ALA A 270 -1.26 6.82 14.82
CA ALA A 270 -1.91 6.20 13.68
C ALA A 270 -2.71 4.92 14.03
N LEU A 271 -2.72 4.50 15.31
CA LEU A 271 -3.48 3.32 15.73
C LEU A 271 -4.99 3.55 15.62
N THR A 272 -5.68 2.59 15.02
CA THR A 272 -7.15 2.59 14.83
C THR A 272 -7.81 1.38 15.46
N THR A 273 -9.10 1.50 15.79
CA THR A 273 -9.96 0.40 16.26
C THR A 273 -10.59 -0.41 15.13
N LYS A 274 -10.41 -0.01 13.86
CA LYS A 274 -10.95 -0.69 12.68
C LYS A 274 -10.14 -1.94 12.35
N ILE A 275 -10.21 -2.97 13.18
CA ILE A 275 -9.37 -4.17 13.09
C ILE A 275 -9.88 -5.24 12.12
N ASP A 276 -11.20 -5.32 11.90
CA ASP A 276 -11.85 -6.26 10.97
C ASP A 276 -12.50 -5.52 9.78
N ASP A 277 -12.01 -4.34 9.49
CA ASP A 277 -12.49 -3.46 8.44
C ASP A 277 -11.69 -3.72 7.17
N ARG A 278 -12.39 -4.23 6.14
CA ARG A 278 -11.77 -4.55 4.85
C ARG A 278 -11.22 -3.31 4.14
N GLU A 279 -11.93 -2.20 4.20
CA GLU A 279 -11.50 -0.93 3.58
C GLU A 279 -10.21 -0.43 4.23
N MET A 280 -10.13 -0.48 5.57
CA MET A 280 -8.93 -0.13 6.31
C MET A 280 -7.75 -1.05 5.94
N PHE A 281 -7.99 -2.35 5.84
CA PHE A 281 -6.95 -3.31 5.42
C PHE A 281 -6.45 -3.02 4.00
N MET A 282 -7.36 -2.84 3.03
CA MET A 282 -6.98 -2.52 1.64
C MET A 282 -6.20 -1.21 1.54
N LYS A 283 -6.65 -0.17 2.26
CA LYS A 283 -5.93 1.10 2.38
C LYS A 283 -4.52 0.90 2.95
N GLY A 284 -4.39 0.09 3.98
CA GLY A 284 -3.10 -0.27 4.57
C GLY A 284 -2.16 -0.94 3.56
N ILE A 285 -2.68 -1.86 2.74
CA ILE A 285 -1.93 -2.48 1.64
C ILE A 285 -1.49 -1.42 0.61
N ASP A 286 -2.37 -0.51 0.21
CA ASP A 286 -2.04 0.54 -0.74
C ASP A 286 -0.83 1.37 -0.30
N TYR A 287 -0.84 1.83 0.96
CA TYR A 287 0.26 2.61 1.54
C TYR A 287 1.52 1.75 1.77
N SER A 288 1.35 0.51 2.21
CA SER A 288 2.47 -0.41 2.37
C SER A 288 3.25 -0.63 1.07
N TYR A 289 2.57 -0.75 -0.06
CA TYR A 289 3.21 -0.87 -1.37
C TYR A 289 3.76 0.46 -1.87
N TYR A 290 3.11 1.57 -1.56
CA TYR A 290 3.62 2.90 -1.86
C TYR A 290 4.97 3.19 -1.18
N TYR A 291 5.17 2.75 0.06
CA TYR A 291 6.44 2.94 0.77
C TYR A 291 7.63 2.26 0.09
N GLU A 292 7.41 1.21 -0.69
CA GLU A 292 8.46 0.49 -1.42
C GLU A 292 8.78 1.09 -2.81
N GLN A 293 8.00 2.05 -3.30
CA GLN A 293 8.24 2.68 -4.59
C GLN A 293 9.43 3.64 -4.53
N ASN A 294 10.30 3.60 -5.54
CA ASN A 294 11.46 4.49 -5.68
C ASN A 294 12.52 4.38 -4.56
N GLU A 295 12.68 3.19 -3.99
CA GLU A 295 13.81 2.88 -3.11
C GLU A 295 15.00 2.25 -3.85
#